data_0dcbfdfa07501e5f7ca209da5aecd891
#
_entry.id   0dcbfdfa07501e5f7ca209da5aecd891
#
_cell.length_a   1.000
_cell.length_b   1.000
_cell.length_c   1.000
_cell.angle_alpha   90.00
_cell.angle_beta   90.00
_cell.angle_gamma   90.00
#
_symmetry.space_group_name_H-M   'P 1'
#
loop_
_entity.id
_entity.type
_entity.pdbx_description
1 polymer ?
#
loop_
_entity_poly.entity_id
_entity_poly.type
_entity_poly.pdbx_seq_one_letter_code
_entity_poly.pdbx_strand_id
1 'polypeptide(L)'
;VRSLEGAVCDYPFEDDFETFVMRHGAGGKWFGVYISAPAESLLRGCDGEKRAALMRCLGGKKRVFVVCLKCDPELSYMLQQNYAGIVPAYHMNKRHWISIIPCADVPDSQAEQLITLSYDMTAARTGGIRKSKET
;
A
#
# COMPACT_ATOMS: atom_id res chain seq x y z
N VAL A 1 -1.97 -11.64 3.61
CA VAL A 1 -1.56 -11.04 4.87
C VAL A 1 -1.62 -12.05 5.99
N ARG A 2 -2.69 -12.82 6.05
CA ARG A 2 -2.83 -13.76 7.15
C ARG A 2 -1.80 -14.88 7.12
N SER A 3 -1.25 -15.15 5.95
CA SER A 3 -0.23 -16.18 5.84
C SER A 3 1.15 -15.69 6.27
N LEU A 4 1.30 -14.39 6.51
CA LEU A 4 2.57 -13.85 6.94
C LEU A 4 2.71 -14.04 8.45
N GLU A 5 3.81 -14.65 8.85
CA GLU A 5 4.01 -15.02 10.24
C GLU A 5 4.06 -13.79 11.13
N GLY A 6 3.28 -13.81 12.19
CA GLY A 6 3.26 -12.73 13.15
C GLY A 6 2.51 -11.49 12.72
N ALA A 7 1.90 -11.52 11.53
CA ALA A 7 1.18 -10.35 11.05
C ALA A 7 -0.19 -10.24 11.72
N VAL A 8 -0.58 -9.02 12.05
CA VAL A 8 -1.83 -8.73 12.73
C VAL A 8 -2.51 -7.57 12.02
N CYS A 9 -3.84 -7.62 11.93
CA CYS A 9 -4.63 -6.53 11.40
C CYS A 9 -5.47 -5.93 12.52
N ASP A 10 -5.48 -4.62 12.65
CA ASP A 10 -6.32 -3.99 13.67
C ASP A 10 -6.73 -2.59 13.23
N TYR A 11 -7.63 -2.00 14.01
CA TYR A 11 -8.17 -0.66 13.76
C TYR A 11 -7.55 0.28 14.78
N PRO A 12 -6.53 1.07 14.38
CA PRO A 12 -5.80 1.89 15.35
C PRO A 12 -6.53 3.16 15.78
N PHE A 13 -7.57 3.55 15.06
CA PHE A 13 -8.27 4.80 15.36
C PHE A 13 -9.60 4.50 16.04
N GLU A 14 -9.81 5.12 17.19
CA GLU A 14 -10.87 4.74 18.10
C GLU A 14 -12.26 4.76 17.46
N ASP A 15 -12.56 5.77 16.68
CA ASP A 15 -13.90 5.92 16.11
C ASP A 15 -13.96 5.54 14.63
N ASP A 16 -12.91 4.93 14.12
CA ASP A 16 -12.82 4.61 12.69
C ASP A 16 -12.62 3.12 12.51
N PHE A 17 -13.66 2.43 12.08
CA PHE A 17 -13.59 0.99 11.83
C PHE A 17 -13.43 0.68 10.34
N GLU A 18 -13.18 1.68 9.51
CA GLU A 18 -12.93 1.49 8.09
C GLU A 18 -11.46 1.51 7.74
N THR A 19 -10.64 2.14 8.58
CA THR A 19 -9.20 2.17 8.36
C THR A 19 -8.56 1.12 9.24
N PHE A 20 -7.86 0.16 8.62
CA PHE A 20 -7.12 -0.80 9.43
C PHE A 20 -5.68 -0.86 8.97
N VAL A 21 -4.83 -1.31 9.89
CA VAL A 21 -3.41 -1.42 9.61
C VAL A 21 -2.99 -2.88 9.72
N MET A 22 -1.97 -3.23 8.95
CA MET A 22 -1.30 -4.51 9.02
C MET A 22 0.03 -4.27 9.70
N ARG A 23 0.30 -4.99 10.78
CA ARG A 23 1.52 -4.78 11.54
C ARG A 23 2.19 -6.08 11.94
N HIS A 24 3.43 -5.93 12.39
CA HIS A 24 4.23 -7.05 12.87
C HIS A 24 3.89 -7.28 14.33
N GLY A 25 2.88 -8.12 14.57
CA GLY A 25 2.44 -8.39 15.93
C GLY A 25 1.67 -7.23 16.53
N ALA A 26 1.02 -7.49 17.66
CA ALA A 26 0.26 -6.46 18.35
C ALA A 26 1.21 -5.34 18.79
N GLY A 27 0.89 -4.12 18.40
CA GLY A 27 1.73 -2.99 18.75
C GLY A 27 3.00 -2.87 17.94
N GLY A 28 3.18 -3.73 16.93
CA GLY A 28 4.38 -3.70 16.13
C GLY A 28 4.34 -2.70 15.00
N LYS A 29 5.39 -2.73 14.20
CA LYS A 29 5.57 -1.80 13.11
C LYS A 29 4.54 -2.05 12.01
N TRP A 30 4.04 -0.98 11.43
CA TRP A 30 3.06 -1.07 10.33
C TRP A 30 3.76 -1.46 9.05
N PHE A 31 3.16 -2.36 8.27
CA PHE A 31 3.64 -2.64 6.92
C PHE A 31 2.55 -2.46 5.88
N GLY A 32 1.33 -2.15 6.28
CA GLY A 32 0.26 -1.87 5.35
C GLY A 32 -0.87 -1.11 6.02
N VAL A 33 -1.56 -0.29 5.25
CA VAL A 33 -2.69 0.48 5.73
C VAL A 33 -3.78 0.41 4.67
N TYR A 34 -4.99 0.02 5.08
CA TYR A 34 -6.15 -0.01 4.21
C TYR A 34 -7.04 1.17 4.62
N ILE A 35 -7.18 2.14 3.74
CA ILE A 35 -7.79 3.40 4.10
C ILE A 35 -8.62 3.95 2.94
N SER A 36 -9.72 4.63 3.27
CA SER A 36 -10.54 5.30 2.29
C SER A 36 -9.90 6.63 1.89
N ALA A 37 -9.80 6.88 0.61
CA ALA A 37 -9.18 8.10 0.09
C ALA A 37 -10.11 8.80 -0.88
N PRO A 38 -10.11 10.14 -0.89
CA PRO A 38 -10.86 10.85 -1.92
C PRO A 38 -10.25 10.56 -3.29
N ALA A 39 -11.11 10.26 -4.25
CA ALA A 39 -10.63 9.97 -5.60
C ALA A 39 -9.80 11.12 -6.15
N GLU A 40 -10.20 12.34 -5.83
CA GLU A 40 -9.50 13.53 -6.30
C GLU A 40 -8.05 13.55 -5.80
N SER A 41 -7.83 13.12 -4.57
CA SER A 41 -6.47 13.07 -4.02
C SER A 41 -5.60 12.08 -4.77
N LEU A 42 -6.19 10.94 -5.15
CA LEU A 42 -5.45 9.92 -5.88
C LEU A 42 -5.10 10.38 -7.28
N LEU A 43 -5.98 11.16 -7.91
CA LEU A 43 -5.75 11.64 -9.26
C LEU A 43 -4.77 12.81 -9.33
N ARG A 44 -4.54 13.46 -8.22
CA ARG A 44 -3.77 14.71 -8.20
C ARG A 44 -2.35 14.55 -8.73
N GLY A 45 -1.73 13.42 -8.49
CA GLY A 45 -0.38 13.18 -8.98
C GLY A 45 -0.31 12.47 -10.32
N CYS A 46 -1.44 12.36 -11.01
CA CYS A 46 -1.51 11.61 -12.26
C CYS A 46 -1.94 12.50 -13.39
N ASP A 47 -1.41 12.24 -14.60
CA ASP A 47 -1.83 12.96 -15.77
C ASP A 47 -1.81 12.02 -16.98
N GLY A 48 -2.22 12.55 -18.14
CA GLY A 48 -2.18 11.77 -19.37
C GLY A 48 -3.02 10.52 -19.30
N GLU A 49 -2.49 9.45 -19.87
CA GLU A 49 -3.20 8.18 -19.95
C GLU A 49 -3.45 7.56 -18.59
N LYS A 50 -2.51 7.74 -17.67
CA LYS A 50 -2.68 7.20 -16.33
C LYS A 50 -3.91 7.79 -15.65
N ARG A 51 -4.06 9.12 -15.75
CA ARG A 51 -5.22 9.78 -15.16
C ARG A 51 -6.50 9.32 -15.85
N ALA A 52 -6.48 9.20 -17.17
CA ALA A 52 -7.67 8.77 -17.90
C ALA A 52 -8.07 7.35 -17.51
N ALA A 53 -7.09 6.45 -17.38
CA ALA A 53 -7.38 5.09 -16.99
C ALA A 53 -7.97 5.02 -15.59
N LEU A 54 -7.44 5.79 -14.67
CA LEU A 54 -7.96 5.83 -13.31
C LEU A 54 -9.35 6.41 -13.25
N MET A 55 -9.62 7.45 -14.02
CA MET A 55 -10.95 8.03 -14.03
C MET A 55 -11.99 7.05 -14.53
N ARG A 56 -11.64 6.24 -15.53
CA ARG A 56 -12.54 5.20 -16.01
C ARG A 56 -12.78 4.14 -14.93
N CYS A 57 -11.71 3.76 -14.25
CA CYS A 57 -11.81 2.75 -13.21
C CYS A 57 -12.65 3.23 -12.03
N LEU A 58 -12.45 4.47 -11.62
CA LEU A 58 -13.15 5.00 -10.46
C LEU A 58 -14.63 5.27 -10.74
N GLY A 59 -14.99 5.48 -12.00
CA GLY A 59 -16.40 5.54 -12.38
C GLY A 59 -17.20 6.60 -11.66
N GLY A 60 -16.60 7.73 -11.38
CA GLY A 60 -17.31 8.82 -10.71
C GLY A 60 -17.42 8.70 -9.21
N LYS A 61 -16.84 7.66 -8.63
CA LYS A 61 -16.86 7.51 -7.18
C LYS A 61 -16.07 8.64 -6.54
N LYS A 62 -16.58 9.14 -5.42
CA LYS A 62 -15.90 10.22 -4.73
C LYS A 62 -14.81 9.71 -3.82
N ARG A 63 -14.95 8.51 -3.28
CA ARG A 63 -13.96 7.92 -2.41
C ARG A 63 -13.77 6.45 -2.78
N VAL A 64 -12.58 5.94 -2.49
CA VAL A 64 -12.26 4.56 -2.77
C VAL A 64 -11.25 4.09 -1.73
N PHE A 65 -11.34 2.82 -1.35
CA PHE A 65 -10.35 2.24 -0.44
C PHE A 65 -9.08 1.91 -1.20
N VAL A 66 -7.95 2.21 -0.58
CA VAL A 66 -6.65 1.90 -1.17
C VAL A 66 -5.81 1.17 -0.14
N VAL A 67 -4.82 0.44 -0.63
CA VAL A 67 -3.86 -0.26 0.22
C VAL A 67 -2.54 0.47 0.11
N CYS A 68 -2.04 0.95 1.24
CA CYS A 68 -0.75 1.65 1.27
C CYS A 68 0.31 0.69 1.79
N LEU A 69 1.41 0.59 1.08
CA LEU A 69 2.48 -0.34 1.41
C LEU A 69 3.82 0.36 1.36
N LYS A 70 4.73 -0.08 2.22
CA LYS A 70 6.08 0.43 2.18
C LYS A 70 6.78 -0.07 0.92
N CYS A 71 7.56 0.79 0.29
CA CYS A 71 8.16 0.46 -0.98
C CYS A 71 9.45 1.24 -1.18
N ASP A 72 10.44 0.57 -1.75
CA ASP A 72 11.69 1.23 -2.13
C ASP A 72 11.41 2.29 -3.19
N PRO A 73 12.06 3.47 -3.11
CA PRO A 73 11.76 4.55 -4.06
C PRO A 73 11.96 4.19 -5.52
N GLU A 74 12.98 3.41 -5.85
CA GLU A 74 13.21 3.03 -7.24
C GLU A 74 12.13 2.09 -7.74
N LEU A 75 11.76 1.12 -6.92
CA LEU A 75 10.68 0.22 -7.28
C LEU A 75 9.36 0.98 -7.38
N SER A 76 9.14 1.91 -6.47
CA SER A 76 7.94 2.74 -6.49
C SER A 76 7.81 3.48 -7.83
N TYR A 77 8.91 4.05 -8.29
CA TYR A 77 8.90 4.76 -9.57
C TYR A 77 8.51 3.84 -10.70
N MET A 78 9.13 2.66 -10.75
CA MET A 78 8.85 1.70 -11.82
C MET A 78 7.42 1.20 -11.78
N LEU A 79 6.92 0.93 -10.59
CA LEU A 79 5.55 0.43 -10.44
C LEU A 79 4.54 1.48 -10.88
N GLN A 80 4.79 2.74 -10.55
CA GLN A 80 3.88 3.80 -10.94
C GLN A 80 3.88 4.03 -12.45
N GLN A 81 4.98 3.71 -13.11
CA GLN A 81 5.04 3.80 -14.57
C GLN A 81 4.31 2.64 -15.22
N ASN A 82 4.30 1.48 -14.59
CA ASN A 82 3.75 0.28 -15.21
C ASN A 82 2.30 0.02 -14.87
N TYR A 83 1.79 0.57 -13.78
CA TYR A 83 0.41 0.33 -13.37
C TYR A 83 -0.30 1.64 -13.11
N ALA A 84 -1.47 1.81 -13.75
CA ALA A 84 -2.28 2.98 -13.47
C ALA A 84 -2.75 2.99 -12.02
N GLY A 85 -2.96 1.81 -11.45
CA GLY A 85 -3.48 1.68 -10.10
C GLY A 85 -2.47 1.83 -8.99
N ILE A 86 -1.21 2.15 -9.30
CA ILE A 86 -0.22 2.40 -8.26
C ILE A 86 0.14 3.87 -8.34
N VAL A 87 -0.09 4.58 -7.25
CA VAL A 87 0.05 6.04 -7.20
C VAL A 87 0.84 6.43 -5.96
N PRO A 88 1.29 7.69 -5.88
CA PRO A 88 1.96 8.17 -4.66
C PRO A 88 1.06 7.97 -3.45
N ALA A 89 1.64 7.58 -2.35
CA ALA A 89 0.89 7.15 -1.19
C ALA A 89 0.00 8.25 -0.62
N TYR A 90 -1.23 7.86 -0.30
CA TYR A 90 -2.17 8.75 0.34
C TYR A 90 -1.88 8.77 1.83
N HIS A 91 -1.68 9.95 2.39
CA HIS A 91 -1.42 10.18 3.83
C HIS A 91 -0.16 9.52 4.37
N MET A 92 0.69 9.01 3.51
CA MET A 92 1.95 8.40 3.93
C MET A 92 3.10 9.12 3.25
N ASN A 93 4.31 8.87 3.70
CA ASN A 93 5.50 9.42 3.06
C ASN A 93 5.58 8.90 1.63
N LYS A 94 5.51 9.80 0.65
CA LYS A 94 5.40 9.40 -0.75
C LYS A 94 6.69 8.84 -1.33
N ARG A 95 7.80 9.07 -0.66
CA ARG A 95 9.07 8.52 -1.10
C ARG A 95 9.21 7.04 -0.75
N HIS A 96 8.63 6.65 0.38
CA HIS A 96 8.83 5.29 0.91
C HIS A 96 7.56 4.46 0.96
N TRP A 97 6.45 4.98 0.49
CA TRP A 97 5.17 4.28 0.49
C TRP A 97 4.46 4.49 -0.83
N ILE A 98 3.65 3.51 -1.21
CA ILE A 98 2.79 3.60 -2.40
C ILE A 98 1.36 3.30 -1.98
N SER A 99 0.41 3.73 -2.83
CA SER A 99 -0.99 3.35 -2.66
C SER A 99 -1.42 2.54 -3.87
N ILE A 100 -2.09 1.43 -3.62
CA ILE A 100 -2.63 0.57 -4.66
C ILE A 100 -4.14 0.74 -4.69
N ILE A 101 -4.68 1.02 -5.87
CA ILE A 101 -6.12 1.16 -6.08
C ILE A 101 -6.65 -0.19 -6.54
N PRO A 102 -7.44 -0.90 -5.70
CA PRO A 102 -7.79 -2.30 -6.01
C PRO A 102 -8.60 -2.50 -7.27
N CYS A 103 -9.41 -1.52 -7.66
CA CYS A 103 -10.26 -1.69 -8.84
C CYS A 103 -9.53 -1.42 -10.15
N ALA A 104 -8.25 -1.08 -10.09
CA ALA A 104 -7.50 -0.73 -11.28
C ALA A 104 -6.81 -1.96 -11.87
N ASP A 105 -5.62 -1.77 -12.40
CA ASP A 105 -4.97 -2.76 -13.24
C ASP A 105 -3.90 -3.60 -12.55
N VAL A 106 -3.83 -3.56 -11.22
CA VAL A 106 -2.83 -4.35 -10.51
C VAL A 106 -3.40 -5.73 -10.22
N PRO A 107 -2.78 -6.80 -10.77
CA PRO A 107 -3.29 -8.16 -10.51
C PRO A 107 -3.15 -8.52 -9.03
N ASP A 108 -4.02 -9.41 -8.57
CA ASP A 108 -3.96 -9.85 -7.18
C ASP A 108 -2.61 -10.45 -6.83
N SER A 109 -2.02 -11.21 -7.74
CA SER A 109 -0.72 -11.81 -7.48
C SER A 109 0.36 -10.76 -7.27
N GLN A 110 0.31 -9.69 -8.04
CA GLN A 110 1.28 -8.62 -7.89
C GLN A 110 1.05 -7.89 -6.57
N ALA A 111 -0.21 -7.64 -6.23
CA ALA A 111 -0.52 -6.99 -4.96
C ALA A 111 -0.03 -7.82 -3.79
N GLU A 112 -0.21 -9.14 -3.85
CA GLU A 112 0.27 -10.00 -2.78
C GLU A 112 1.78 -9.97 -2.66
N GLN A 113 2.48 -9.92 -3.77
CA GLN A 113 3.94 -9.83 -3.74
C GLN A 113 4.38 -8.52 -3.10
N LEU A 114 3.68 -7.43 -3.39
CA LEU A 114 4.03 -6.14 -2.83
C LEU A 114 3.73 -6.08 -1.33
N ILE A 115 2.67 -6.74 -0.90
CA ILE A 115 2.36 -6.85 0.53
C ILE A 115 3.47 -7.62 1.24
N THR A 116 3.90 -8.73 0.66
CA THR A 116 4.97 -9.53 1.24
C THR A 116 6.28 -8.75 1.28
N LEU A 117 6.57 -8.01 0.22
CA LEU A 117 7.78 -7.20 0.18
C LEU A 117 7.77 -6.13 1.27
N SER A 118 6.62 -5.48 1.45
CA SER A 118 6.48 -4.47 2.50
C SER A 118 6.69 -5.10 3.88
N TYR A 119 6.12 -6.30 4.07
CA TYR A 119 6.30 -7.03 5.31
C TYR A 119 7.79 -7.31 5.56
N ASP A 120 8.49 -7.79 4.54
CA ASP A 120 9.90 -8.11 4.68
C ASP A 120 10.75 -6.89 4.96
N MET A 121 10.48 -5.80 4.27
CA MET A 121 11.26 -4.58 4.45
C MET A 121 11.15 -4.03 5.87
N THR A 122 10.00 -4.18 6.48
CA THR A 122 9.78 -3.64 7.82
C THR A 122 10.16 -4.65 8.90
N ALA A 123 10.11 -5.93 8.59
CA ALA A 123 10.47 -6.96 9.57
C ALA A 123 11.95 -6.98 9.85
N ALA A 124 12.74 -6.66 8.85
CA ALA A 124 14.20 -6.76 8.97
C ALA A 124 14.75 -5.92 10.10
N ARG A 125 14.00 -4.93 10.52
CA ARG A 125 14.53 -4.06 11.56
C ARG A 125 14.33 -4.54 12.97
N THR A 126 13.43 -5.48 13.16
CA THR A 126 13.14 -5.89 14.53
C THR A 126 14.03 -6.99 15.00
N GLY A 127 14.63 -7.72 14.18
CA GLY A 127 15.41 -8.81 14.61
C GLY A 127 16.79 -8.45 14.69
N GLY A 128 17.00 -8.07 14.74
CA GLY A 128 18.19 -8.15 14.67
C GLY A 128 18.86 -9.00 13.72
N ILE A 129 18.92 -9.21 13.43
CA ILE A 129 19.24 -9.71 12.65
C ILE A 129 19.20 -10.64 11.99
N ARG A 130 19.13 -10.51 11.79
CA ARG A 130 18.83 -11.34 11.08
C ARG A 130 19.15 -11.76 10.32
N LYS A 131 19.39 -11.72 10.32
CA LYS A 131 19.45 -12.22 9.56
C LYS A 131 19.44 -12.59 8.82
N SER A 132 19.53 -12.46 8.60
CA SER A 132 19.40 -12.89 7.79
C SER A 132 19.34 -12.98 7.27
N LYS A 133 19.37 -12.88 7.17
CA LYS A 133 19.17 -13.10 6.55
C LYS A 133 19.32 -13.17 6.05
N GLU A 134 19.48 -13.04 5.99
CA GLU A 134 19.43 -13.32 5.52
C GLU A 134 19.42 -13.46 5.24
N THR A 135 19.88 -13.32 5.11
CA THR A 135 19.58 -13.69 4.77
C THR A 135 19.45 -13.76 4.73
#